data_16e80f1e8bbe7f0942582cc58d3268fe
#
_entry.id   16e80f1e8bbe7f0942582cc58d3268fe
#
_cell.length_a   1.000
_cell.length_b   1.000
_cell.length_c   1.000
_cell.angle_alpha   90.00
_cell.angle_beta   90.00
_cell.angle_gamma   90.00
#
_symmetry.space_group_name_H-M   'P 1'
#
loop_
_entity.id
_entity.type
_entity.pdbx_description
1 polymer ?
#
loop_
_entity_poly.entity_id
_entity_poly.type
_entity_poly.pdbx_seq_one_letter_code
_entity_poly.pdbx_strand_id
1 'polypeptide(L)'
;MSSARQPRIAVRAIVMHESRLLLVNAWKGRTHLWCAPGGGVVAHASLPDNLIREVHEETGLKVTVGVPCLVNEFHDPTGDFHQVDIYFRCQIAHAKLDLDWRDPEGIVTHRRWVSRAEMAQLRVKPDSLAAVAWADADAPGYDPLEPIVA
;
A
#
# COMPACT_ATOMS: atom_id res chain seq x y z
N MET A 1 30.38 -16.18 -7.28
CA MET A 1 29.11 -15.74 -7.89
C MET A 1 28.24 -15.13 -6.83
N SER A 2 27.89 -13.87 -6.95
CA SER A 2 26.84 -13.30 -6.14
C SER A 2 25.50 -13.63 -6.79
N SER A 3 24.59 -14.23 -6.05
CA SER A 3 23.21 -14.37 -6.50
C SER A 3 22.46 -13.10 -6.09
N ALA A 4 21.88 -12.42 -7.06
CA ALA A 4 20.98 -11.32 -6.75
C ALA A 4 19.78 -11.85 -5.96
N ARG A 5 19.27 -11.03 -5.03
CA ARG A 5 18.04 -11.36 -4.32
C ARG A 5 16.90 -11.37 -5.32
N GLN A 6 16.01 -12.35 -5.21
CA GLN A 6 14.81 -12.39 -6.04
C GLN A 6 13.89 -11.22 -5.69
N PRO A 7 13.15 -10.69 -6.69
CA PRO A 7 12.15 -9.66 -6.40
C PRO A 7 11.15 -10.11 -5.34
N ARG A 8 10.90 -9.23 -4.39
CA ARG A 8 9.91 -9.46 -3.36
C ARG A 8 8.53 -9.08 -3.88
N ILE A 9 7.52 -9.89 -3.61
CA ILE A 9 6.14 -9.59 -3.95
C ILE A 9 5.44 -9.03 -2.71
N ALA A 10 4.75 -7.91 -2.88
CA ALA A 10 3.93 -7.31 -1.84
C ALA A 10 2.54 -7.00 -2.39
N VAL A 11 1.58 -6.85 -1.50
CA VAL A 11 0.21 -6.47 -1.82
C VAL A 11 -0.15 -5.19 -1.10
N ARG A 12 -0.94 -4.34 -1.77
CA ARG A 12 -1.37 -3.04 -1.26
C ARG A 12 -2.86 -2.86 -1.46
N ALA A 13 -3.51 -2.19 -0.51
CA ALA A 13 -4.95 -1.96 -0.56
C ALA A 13 -5.29 -0.52 -0.92
N ILE A 14 -6.11 -0.35 -1.95
CA ILE A 14 -6.77 0.92 -2.22
C ILE A 14 -8.13 0.85 -1.55
N VAL A 15 -8.25 1.54 -0.43
CA VAL A 15 -9.46 1.58 0.38
C VAL A 15 -10.04 2.99 0.31
N MET A 16 -11.18 3.12 -0.35
CA MET A 16 -11.90 4.39 -0.48
C MET A 16 -13.12 4.37 0.43
N HIS A 17 -13.34 5.46 1.14
CA HIS A 17 -14.52 5.66 1.96
C HIS A 17 -14.91 7.14 1.93
N GLU A 18 -16.13 7.43 1.54
CA GLU A 18 -16.65 8.81 1.43
C GLU A 18 -15.69 9.72 0.65
N SER A 19 -15.21 9.24 -0.50
CA SER A 19 -14.27 9.95 -1.39
C SER A 19 -12.91 10.23 -0.76
N ARG A 20 -12.53 9.51 0.29
CA ARG A 20 -11.21 9.61 0.92
C ARG A 20 -10.47 8.29 0.82
N LEU A 21 -9.16 8.38 0.68
CA LEU A 21 -8.25 7.24 0.57
C LEU A 21 -7.55 7.01 1.91
N LEU A 22 -7.45 5.75 2.31
CA LEU A 22 -6.67 5.36 3.48
C LEU A 22 -5.19 5.36 3.15
N LEU A 23 -4.42 6.12 3.90
CA LEU A 23 -2.96 6.16 3.82
C LEU A 23 -2.32 5.82 5.17
N VAL A 24 -1.13 5.24 5.10
CA VAL A 24 -0.28 4.96 6.25
C VAL A 24 1.11 5.53 5.99
N ASN A 25 1.89 5.72 7.06
CA ASN A 25 3.27 6.16 6.89
C ASN A 25 4.10 5.04 6.22
N ALA A 26 4.97 5.43 5.28
CA ALA A 26 5.77 4.48 4.50
C ALA A 26 7.02 4.01 5.26
N TRP A 27 7.61 4.87 6.07
CA TRP A 27 8.82 4.55 6.84
C TRP A 27 8.51 4.55 8.34
N LYS A 28 9.09 3.59 9.03
CA LYS A 28 8.87 3.39 10.47
C LYS A 28 8.97 4.68 11.26
N GLY A 29 7.87 5.06 11.94
CA GLY A 29 7.80 6.20 12.83
C GLY A 29 7.92 7.57 12.16
N ARG A 30 7.90 7.65 10.82
CA ARG A 30 8.10 8.91 10.07
C ARG A 30 6.89 9.24 9.23
N THR A 31 6.56 10.53 9.14
CA THR A 31 5.40 11.02 8.38
C THR A 31 5.77 11.84 7.14
N HIS A 32 7.03 11.74 6.68
CA HIS A 32 7.48 12.47 5.50
C HIS A 32 7.09 11.80 4.17
N LEU A 33 6.66 10.54 4.21
CA LEU A 33 6.23 9.79 3.04
C LEU A 33 5.05 8.89 3.41
N TRP A 34 4.01 8.90 2.58
CA TRP A 34 2.80 8.13 2.78
C TRP A 34 2.60 7.11 1.66
N CYS A 35 1.93 6.03 1.96
CA CYS A 35 1.60 4.98 1.00
C CYS A 35 0.30 4.28 1.36
N ALA A 36 -0.18 3.43 0.46
CA ALA A 36 -1.31 2.55 0.75
C ALA A 36 -0.89 1.44 1.73
N PRO A 37 -1.78 0.98 2.61
CA PRO A 37 -1.46 -0.10 3.53
C PRO A 37 -1.25 -1.41 2.79
N GLY A 38 -0.38 -2.26 3.33
CA GLY A 38 -0.04 -3.57 2.78
C GLY A 38 1.33 -4.04 3.22
N GLY A 39 1.84 -5.06 2.58
CA GLY A 39 3.15 -5.62 2.92
C GLY A 39 3.50 -6.85 2.11
N GLY A 40 4.64 -7.44 2.43
CA GLY A 40 5.15 -8.61 1.75
C GLY A 40 4.26 -9.83 1.92
N VAL A 41 4.10 -10.60 0.85
CA VAL A 41 3.31 -11.83 0.90
C VAL A 41 4.11 -12.96 1.53
N VAL A 42 3.41 -13.84 2.20
CA VAL A 42 3.97 -15.12 2.68
C VAL A 42 3.51 -16.24 1.74
N ALA A 43 4.36 -17.24 1.57
CA ALA A 43 4.07 -18.37 0.71
C ALA A 43 2.85 -19.17 1.22
N HIS A 44 2.15 -19.80 0.29
CA HIS A 44 1.01 -20.70 0.55
C HIS A 44 -0.28 -20.04 1.01
N ALA A 45 -0.32 -18.71 1.06
CA ALA A 45 -1.56 -17.95 1.22
C ALA A 45 -1.81 -17.15 -0.05
N SER A 46 -3.07 -16.94 -0.41
CA SER A 46 -3.42 -16.13 -1.58
C SER A 46 -3.01 -14.68 -1.39
N LEU A 47 -2.89 -13.94 -2.49
CA LEU A 47 -2.65 -12.49 -2.43
C LEU A 47 -3.76 -11.78 -1.65
N PRO A 48 -5.06 -12.05 -1.89
CA PRO A 48 -6.12 -11.44 -1.09
C PRO A 48 -6.03 -11.76 0.40
N ASP A 49 -5.73 -13.00 0.78
CA ASP A 49 -5.61 -13.38 2.19
C ASP A 49 -4.43 -12.68 2.86
N ASN A 50 -3.30 -12.57 2.16
CA ASN A 50 -2.16 -11.78 2.62
C ASN A 50 -2.56 -10.32 2.85
N LEU A 51 -3.32 -9.74 1.92
CA LEU A 51 -3.72 -8.34 2.03
C LEU A 51 -4.66 -8.09 3.19
N ILE A 52 -5.63 -8.98 3.42
CA ILE A 52 -6.55 -8.89 4.56
C ILE A 52 -5.75 -8.86 5.87
N ARG A 53 -4.78 -9.74 6.00
CA ARG A 53 -3.91 -9.81 7.18
C ARG A 53 -3.09 -8.53 7.34
N GLU A 54 -2.42 -8.08 6.29
CA GLU A 54 -1.55 -6.91 6.34
C GLU A 54 -2.33 -5.64 6.69
N VAL A 55 -3.48 -5.42 6.08
CA VAL A 55 -4.29 -4.24 6.37
C VAL A 55 -4.77 -4.28 7.82
N HIS A 56 -5.18 -5.45 8.31
CA HIS A 56 -5.59 -5.58 9.70
C HIS A 56 -4.45 -5.31 10.67
N GLU A 57 -3.27 -5.85 10.41
CA GLU A 57 -2.10 -5.62 11.27
C GLU A 57 -1.73 -4.13 11.32
N GLU A 58 -1.76 -3.45 10.18
CA GLU A 58 -1.33 -2.05 10.09
C GLU A 58 -2.39 -1.05 10.56
N THR A 59 -3.66 -1.36 10.40
CA THR A 59 -4.73 -0.37 10.60
C THR A 59 -5.84 -0.78 11.56
N GLY A 60 -5.93 -2.06 11.89
CA GLY A 60 -7.06 -2.60 12.65
C GLY A 60 -8.33 -2.80 11.83
N LEU A 61 -8.33 -2.38 10.56
CA LEU A 61 -9.51 -2.49 9.72
C LEU A 61 -9.61 -3.86 9.05
N LYS A 62 -10.83 -4.31 8.81
CA LYS A 62 -11.12 -5.53 8.06
C LYS A 62 -11.59 -5.16 6.68
N VAL A 63 -10.89 -5.62 5.66
CA VAL A 63 -11.21 -5.33 4.26
C VAL A 63 -11.78 -6.55 3.56
N THR A 64 -12.62 -6.29 2.55
CA THR A 64 -12.99 -7.25 1.52
C THR A 64 -12.18 -6.89 0.28
N VAL A 65 -11.42 -7.85 -0.26
CA VAL A 65 -10.53 -7.62 -1.39
C VAL A 65 -11.28 -7.84 -2.69
N GLY A 66 -11.22 -6.86 -3.57
CA GLY A 66 -11.83 -6.90 -4.90
C GLY A 66 -10.81 -7.19 -5.99
N VAL A 67 -10.85 -6.39 -7.08
CA VAL A 67 -10.03 -6.62 -8.26
C VAL A 67 -8.67 -5.95 -8.14
N PRO A 68 -7.62 -6.54 -8.76
CA PRO A 68 -6.34 -5.86 -8.89
C PRO A 68 -6.48 -4.64 -9.81
N CYS A 69 -5.79 -3.54 -9.47
CA CYS A 69 -5.93 -2.29 -10.21
C CYS A 69 -4.61 -1.62 -10.58
N LEU A 70 -3.48 -2.08 -10.04
CA LEU A 70 -2.18 -1.50 -10.35
C LEU A 70 -1.09 -2.50 -10.04
N VAL A 71 -0.08 -2.58 -10.92
CA VAL A 71 1.21 -3.21 -10.62
C VAL A 71 2.25 -2.11 -10.62
N ASN A 72 2.98 -1.99 -9.52
CA ASN A 72 4.03 -1.00 -9.34
C ASN A 72 5.32 -1.70 -8.98
N GLU A 73 6.44 -1.26 -9.50
CA GLU A 73 7.75 -1.83 -9.23
C GLU A 73 8.71 -0.74 -8.77
N PHE A 74 9.54 -1.06 -7.80
CA PHE A 74 10.62 -0.17 -7.41
C PHE A 74 11.82 -0.98 -6.91
N HIS A 75 13.01 -0.41 -7.03
CA HIS A 75 14.25 -1.09 -6.66
C HIS A 75 15.28 -0.10 -6.13
N ASP A 76 16.26 -0.64 -5.44
CA ASP A 76 17.46 0.10 -5.07
C ASP A 76 18.53 -0.19 -6.14
N PRO A 77 18.85 0.77 -7.03
CA PRO A 77 19.81 0.53 -8.09
C PRO A 77 21.25 0.34 -7.59
N THR A 78 21.53 0.69 -6.33
CA THR A 78 22.84 0.50 -5.72
C THR A 78 22.92 -0.74 -4.83
N GLY A 79 21.80 -1.44 -4.63
CA GLY A 79 21.72 -2.65 -3.81
C GLY A 79 21.03 -3.77 -4.55
N ASP A 80 20.52 -4.74 -3.80
CA ASP A 80 19.83 -5.89 -4.37
C ASP A 80 18.32 -5.89 -4.08
N PHE A 81 17.77 -4.79 -3.57
CA PHE A 81 16.34 -4.68 -3.27
C PHE A 81 15.54 -4.40 -4.52
N HIS A 82 14.54 -5.23 -4.77
CA HIS A 82 13.57 -5.06 -5.84
C HIS A 82 12.23 -5.58 -5.35
N GLN A 83 11.17 -4.78 -5.48
CA GLN A 83 9.85 -5.15 -5.02
C GLN A 83 8.80 -4.89 -6.10
N VAL A 84 7.87 -5.84 -6.22
CA VAL A 84 6.69 -5.72 -7.08
C VAL A 84 5.48 -5.62 -6.16
N ASP A 85 4.78 -4.49 -6.21
CA ASP A 85 3.55 -4.26 -5.46
C ASP A 85 2.34 -4.49 -6.36
N ILE A 86 1.41 -5.32 -5.90
CA ILE A 86 0.15 -5.54 -6.57
C ILE A 86 -0.94 -4.88 -5.73
N TYR A 87 -1.62 -3.89 -6.31
CA TYR A 87 -2.68 -3.13 -5.65
C TYR A 87 -4.03 -3.72 -5.97
N PHE A 88 -4.86 -3.87 -4.94
CA PHE A 88 -6.23 -4.34 -5.07
C PHE A 88 -7.19 -3.27 -4.58
N ARG A 89 -8.32 -3.12 -5.26
CA ARG A 89 -9.42 -2.32 -4.74
C ARG A 89 -10.09 -3.09 -3.62
N CYS A 90 -10.26 -2.43 -2.47
CA CYS A 90 -10.81 -3.05 -1.27
C CYS A 90 -11.99 -2.25 -0.75
N GLN A 91 -12.87 -2.92 -0.03
CA GLN A 91 -14.02 -2.32 0.65
C GLN A 91 -13.94 -2.61 2.13
N ILE A 92 -14.55 -1.75 2.93
CA ILE A 92 -14.67 -1.89 4.38
C ILE A 92 -16.12 -1.70 4.81
N ALA A 93 -16.50 -2.36 5.91
CA ALA A 93 -17.81 -2.13 6.53
C ALA A 93 -17.77 -0.97 7.53
N HIS A 94 -16.63 -0.78 8.20
CA HIS A 94 -16.43 0.24 9.23
C HIS A 94 -15.15 0.99 8.95
N ALA A 95 -15.23 2.32 8.87
CA ALA A 95 -14.11 3.20 8.51
C ALA A 95 -13.43 3.84 9.73
N LYS A 96 -13.95 3.64 10.93
CA LYS A 96 -13.38 4.26 12.11
C LYS A 96 -12.03 3.65 12.46
N LEU A 97 -11.00 4.50 12.50
CA LEU A 97 -9.67 4.10 12.93
C LEU A 97 -9.61 4.11 14.46
N ASP A 98 -9.04 3.05 15.03
CA ASP A 98 -8.74 2.98 16.45
C ASP A 98 -7.42 3.72 16.70
N LEU A 99 -7.46 4.82 17.42
CA LEU A 99 -6.28 5.63 17.70
C LEU A 99 -5.24 4.90 18.56
N ASP A 100 -5.67 3.87 19.29
CA ASP A 100 -4.79 3.07 20.13
C ASP A 100 -4.29 1.80 19.43
N TRP A 101 -4.66 1.60 18.17
CA TRP A 101 -4.22 0.44 17.42
C TRP A 101 -2.70 0.42 17.28
N ARG A 102 -2.10 -0.75 17.50
CA ARG A 102 -0.67 -0.95 17.35
C ARG A 102 -0.40 -1.99 16.29
N ASP A 103 0.41 -1.62 15.31
CA ASP A 103 0.96 -2.54 14.33
C ASP A 103 1.92 -3.50 15.04
N PRO A 104 1.69 -4.83 14.97
CA PRO A 104 2.59 -5.80 15.62
C PRO A 104 4.05 -5.67 15.20
N GLU A 105 4.31 -5.24 13.97
CA GLU A 105 5.67 -5.01 13.47
C GLU A 105 6.21 -3.62 13.84
N GLY A 106 5.37 -2.73 14.36
CA GLY A 106 5.76 -1.41 14.82
C GLY A 106 6.17 -0.43 13.71
N ILE A 107 5.84 -0.71 12.46
CA ILE A 107 6.22 0.13 11.32
C ILE A 107 5.19 1.23 11.10
N VAL A 108 3.92 0.86 11.01
CA VAL A 108 2.83 1.81 10.81
C VAL A 108 2.42 2.41 12.15
N THR A 109 2.66 3.70 12.29
CA THR A 109 2.34 4.47 13.49
C THR A 109 1.33 5.57 13.21
N HIS A 110 1.08 5.89 11.95
CA HIS A 110 0.17 6.95 11.52
C HIS A 110 -0.73 6.44 10.41
N ARG A 111 -2.02 6.69 10.54
CA ARG A 111 -3.07 6.27 9.62
C ARG A 111 -4.02 7.44 9.43
N ARG A 112 -4.42 7.68 8.20
CA ARG A 112 -5.35 8.78 7.95
C ARG A 112 -6.18 8.55 6.70
N TRP A 113 -7.39 9.09 6.72
CA TRP A 113 -8.23 9.22 5.54
C TRP A 113 -7.95 10.57 4.90
N VAL A 114 -7.61 10.58 3.62
CA VAL A 114 -7.28 11.82 2.91
C VAL A 114 -8.20 12.02 1.72
N SER A 115 -8.64 13.25 1.51
CA SER A 115 -9.28 13.65 0.28
C SER A 115 -8.23 13.78 -0.84
N ARG A 116 -8.68 13.83 -2.08
CA ARG A 116 -7.75 14.02 -3.21
C ARG A 116 -7.00 15.35 -3.10
N ALA A 117 -7.68 16.40 -2.64
CA ALA A 117 -7.05 17.71 -2.42
C ALA A 117 -5.98 17.66 -1.32
N GLU A 118 -6.28 17.00 -0.20
CA GLU A 118 -5.31 16.81 0.88
C GLU A 118 -4.10 16.01 0.42
N MET A 119 -4.33 14.96 -0.40
CA MET A 119 -3.25 14.11 -0.92
C MET A 119 -2.26 14.90 -1.77
N ALA A 120 -2.73 15.92 -2.49
CA ALA A 120 -1.86 16.78 -3.29
C ALA A 120 -0.86 17.58 -2.44
N GLN A 121 -1.11 17.74 -1.14
CA GLN A 121 -0.23 18.44 -0.20
C GLN A 121 0.74 17.48 0.51
N LEU A 122 0.62 16.19 0.26
CA LEU A 122 1.45 15.17 0.90
C LEU A 122 2.42 14.56 -0.11
N ARG A 123 3.54 14.08 0.40
CA ARG A 123 4.43 13.25 -0.41
C ARG A 123 3.92 11.82 -0.32
N VAL A 124 3.48 11.27 -1.46
CA VAL A 124 2.87 9.94 -1.54
C VAL A 124 3.52 9.16 -2.67
N LYS A 125 3.75 7.88 -2.47
CA LYS A 125 4.22 6.96 -3.51
C LYS A 125 3.26 5.78 -3.65
N PRO A 126 3.09 5.24 -4.85
CA PRO A 126 3.62 5.74 -6.13
C PRO A 126 2.91 7.02 -6.59
N ASP A 127 3.52 7.73 -7.54
CA ASP A 127 2.97 8.98 -8.07
C ASP A 127 1.60 8.79 -8.73
N SER A 128 1.33 7.60 -9.26
CA SER A 128 0.07 7.25 -9.91
C SER A 128 -1.06 6.95 -8.92
N LEU A 129 -0.78 6.87 -7.61
CA LEU A 129 -1.76 6.38 -6.63
C LEU A 129 -3.07 7.18 -6.64
N ALA A 130 -3.00 8.50 -6.70
CA ALA A 130 -4.20 9.33 -6.73
C ALA A 130 -5.06 9.05 -7.97
N ALA A 131 -4.44 8.97 -9.14
CA ALA A 131 -5.16 8.69 -10.38
C ALA A 131 -5.84 7.32 -10.33
N VAL A 132 -5.18 6.32 -9.77
CA VAL A 132 -5.74 4.97 -9.61
C VAL A 132 -6.87 4.96 -8.59
N ALA A 133 -6.67 5.61 -7.45
CA ALA A 133 -7.65 5.59 -6.35
C ALA A 133 -8.99 6.25 -6.74
N TRP A 134 -8.94 7.38 -7.43
CA TRP A 134 -10.14 8.13 -7.83
C TRP A 134 -10.59 7.86 -9.27
N ALA A 135 -9.94 6.92 -9.97
CA ALA A 135 -10.35 6.55 -11.32
C ALA A 135 -11.61 5.69 -11.31
N ASP A 136 -12.46 5.88 -12.33
CA ASP A 136 -13.63 5.04 -12.56
C ASP A 136 -13.31 3.78 -13.37
N ALA A 137 -12.09 3.68 -13.91
CA ALA A 137 -11.68 2.56 -14.75
C ALA A 137 -11.28 1.36 -13.91
N ASP A 138 -11.77 0.17 -14.28
CA ASP A 138 -11.46 -1.08 -13.61
C ASP A 138 -10.25 -1.81 -14.20
N ALA A 139 -9.76 -1.36 -15.34
CA ALA A 139 -8.61 -2.00 -16.00
C ALA A 139 -7.34 -1.83 -15.16
N PRO A 140 -6.56 -2.89 -14.94
CA PRO A 140 -5.29 -2.79 -14.22
C PRO A 140 -4.29 -1.88 -14.94
N GLY A 141 -3.59 -1.05 -14.17
CA GLY A 141 -2.48 -0.23 -14.66
C GLY A 141 -1.14 -0.86 -14.35
N TYR A 142 -0.11 -0.35 -14.99
CA TYR A 142 1.28 -0.73 -14.73
C TYR A 142 2.15 0.51 -14.69
N ASP A 143 2.93 0.65 -13.63
CA ASP A 143 3.95 1.69 -13.51
C ASP A 143 5.30 1.13 -13.92
N PRO A 144 6.10 1.89 -14.68
CA PRO A 144 7.48 1.49 -14.97
C PRO A 144 8.31 1.34 -13.70
N LEU A 145 9.34 0.52 -13.78
CA LEU A 145 10.32 0.36 -12.69
C LEU A 145 10.97 1.72 -12.36
N GLU A 146 10.97 2.08 -11.09
CA GLU A 146 11.57 3.32 -10.63
C GLU A 146 12.47 3.11 -9.41
N PRO A 147 13.44 4.01 -9.17
CA PRO A 147 14.27 3.94 -7.98
C PRO A 147 13.46 4.18 -6.72
N ILE A 148 13.82 3.45 -5.65
CA ILE A 148 13.23 3.65 -4.33
C ILE A 148 13.54 5.07 -3.82
N VAL A 149 12.58 5.66 -3.14
CA VAL A 149 12.76 6.96 -2.50
C VAL A 149 12.87 6.81 -0.99
N ALA A 150 13.76 7.59 -0.43
CA ALA A 150 13.98 7.60 1.02
C ALA A 150 13.04 8.59 1.73
#